data_23d62cb2e1a452ca540223dc69243e95
#
_entry.id   23d62cb2e1a452ca540223dc69243e95
#
_cell.length_a   1.000
_cell.length_b   1.000
_cell.length_c   1.000
_cell.angle_alpha   90.00
_cell.angle_beta   90.00
_cell.angle_gamma   90.00
#
_symmetry.space_group_name_H-M   'P 1'
#
loop_
_entity.id
_entity.type
_entity.pdbx_description
1 polymer ?
#
loop_
_entity_poly.entity_id
_entity_poly.type
_entity_poly.pdbx_seq_one_letter_code
_entity_poly.pdbx_strand_id
1 'polypeptide(L)'
;MSEEIKNRLLQFDASLSPFNDTSIISRVNRNEPVETDRWFEHVFNASQRIYTRTGGTFDPTVSPLVNAWGFGFKKGVIPDSVQVDSLLRQVGMNKLALENHRVLKSDTCITLNFSAIAKGYACDVIGQLLFDKGIDDFMVEIGGEVFARGKNPEGKMWRVGVNRPTIADGEAGTIEEIVQITDAGLATSGNYRNYRMVDGKRIAHT
;
A
#
# COMPACT_ATOMS: atom_id res chain seq x y z
N MET A 1 -22.08 5.14 13.03
CA MET A 1 -21.42 4.97 11.72
C MET A 1 -20.07 5.67 11.66
N SER A 2 -19.94 7.01 11.70
CA SER A 2 -18.65 7.70 11.58
C SER A 2 -17.62 7.24 12.63
N GLU A 3 -18.01 7.09 13.88
CA GLU A 3 -17.14 6.62 14.95
C GLU A 3 -16.70 5.16 14.76
N GLU A 4 -17.56 4.30 14.24
CA GLU A 4 -17.23 2.90 13.94
C GLU A 4 -16.21 2.80 12.81
N ILE A 5 -16.37 3.62 11.76
CA ILE A 5 -15.40 3.70 10.65
C ILE A 5 -14.04 4.16 11.20
N LYS A 6 -14.03 5.23 12.00
CA LYS A 6 -12.82 5.75 12.62
C LYS A 6 -12.12 4.68 13.50
N ASN A 7 -12.87 4.00 14.35
CA ASN A 7 -12.33 2.95 15.20
C ASN A 7 -11.78 1.77 14.37
N ARG A 8 -12.45 1.42 13.26
CA ARG A 8 -11.97 0.37 12.35
C ARG A 8 -10.67 0.78 11.67
N LEU A 9 -10.53 2.04 11.23
CA LEU A 9 -9.29 2.55 10.65
C LEU A 9 -8.16 2.63 11.68
N LEU A 10 -8.43 3.00 12.94
CA LEU A 10 -7.43 2.97 14.01
C LEU A 10 -6.93 1.55 14.29
N GLN A 11 -7.81 0.55 14.31
CA GLN A 11 -7.42 -0.85 14.45
C GLN A 11 -6.58 -1.33 13.25
N PHE A 12 -6.98 -0.93 12.03
CA PHE A 12 -6.24 -1.23 10.82
C PHE A 12 -4.84 -0.59 10.82
N ASP A 13 -4.73 0.67 11.27
CA ASP A 13 -3.46 1.36 11.46
C ASP A 13 -2.55 0.62 12.44
N ALA A 14 -3.09 0.18 13.57
CA ALA A 14 -2.35 -0.60 14.56
C ALA A 14 -1.83 -1.96 14.02
N SER A 15 -2.41 -2.47 12.95
CA SER A 15 -1.94 -3.68 12.26
C SER A 15 -0.87 -3.38 11.20
N LEU A 16 -1.15 -2.48 10.26
CA LEU A 16 -0.48 -2.41 8.97
C LEU A 16 0.30 -1.11 8.71
N SER A 17 0.16 -0.09 9.55
CA SER A 17 0.82 1.20 9.32
C SER A 17 2.30 1.16 9.67
N PRO A 18 3.21 1.39 8.71
CA PRO A 18 4.63 1.51 8.98
C PRO A 18 4.99 2.86 9.64
N PHE A 19 4.03 3.79 9.76
CA PHE A 19 4.17 5.09 10.42
C PHE A 19 3.79 5.05 11.89
N ASN A 20 3.17 3.97 12.34
CA ASN A 20 2.81 3.72 13.73
C ASN A 20 3.85 2.78 14.34
N ASP A 21 4.70 3.30 15.23
CA ASP A 21 5.79 2.53 15.83
C ASP A 21 5.32 1.33 16.67
N THR A 22 4.07 1.35 17.14
CA THR A 22 3.47 0.26 17.93
C THR A 22 2.70 -0.75 17.09
N SER A 23 2.56 -0.52 15.78
CA SER A 23 1.85 -1.42 14.88
C SER A 23 2.51 -2.79 14.76
N ILE A 24 1.73 -3.79 14.38
CA ILE A 24 2.24 -5.16 14.16
C ILE A 24 3.37 -5.14 13.13
N ILE A 25 3.20 -4.47 11.99
CA ILE A 25 4.24 -4.41 10.96
C ILE A 25 5.53 -3.76 11.45
N SER A 26 5.44 -2.69 12.25
CA SER A 26 6.61 -2.01 12.82
C SER A 26 7.34 -2.90 13.81
N ARG A 27 6.63 -3.65 14.65
CA ARG A 27 7.20 -4.62 15.59
C ARG A 27 7.84 -5.80 14.87
N VAL A 28 7.17 -6.35 13.84
CA VAL A 28 7.75 -7.39 12.96
C VAL A 28 9.05 -6.89 12.34
N ASN A 29 9.09 -5.64 11.85
CA ASN A 29 10.28 -5.05 11.24
C ASN A 29 11.43 -4.88 12.23
N ARG A 30 11.15 -4.63 13.50
CA ARG A 30 12.15 -4.57 14.59
C ARG A 30 12.51 -5.93 15.19
N ASN A 31 11.96 -7.03 14.62
CA ASN A 31 12.16 -8.40 15.12
C ASN A 31 11.67 -8.61 16.57
N GLU A 32 10.68 -7.85 16.98
CA GLU A 32 10.02 -8.02 18.27
C GLU A 32 9.07 -9.23 18.25
N PRO A 33 8.91 -9.97 19.35
CA PRO A 33 7.92 -11.01 19.43
C PRO A 33 6.52 -10.39 19.39
N VAL A 34 5.79 -10.66 18.29
CA VAL A 34 4.43 -10.17 18.08
C VAL A 34 3.63 -11.24 17.34
N GLU A 35 2.38 -11.40 17.71
CA GLU A 35 1.41 -12.20 16.96
C GLU A 35 0.74 -11.32 15.92
N THR A 36 0.58 -11.87 14.73
CA THR A 36 -0.09 -11.21 13.61
C THR A 36 -1.60 -11.36 13.76
N ASP A 37 -2.34 -10.36 13.29
CA ASP A 37 -3.78 -10.40 13.21
C ASP A 37 -4.27 -10.76 11.79
N ARG A 38 -5.59 -10.94 11.66
CA ARG A 38 -6.22 -11.31 10.38
C ARG A 38 -5.93 -10.33 9.23
N TRP A 39 -5.74 -9.03 9.50
CA TRP A 39 -5.48 -8.04 8.46
C TRP A 39 -4.04 -8.12 7.98
N PHE A 40 -3.11 -8.25 8.92
CA PHE A 40 -1.71 -8.49 8.59
C PHE A 40 -1.55 -9.76 7.76
N GLU A 41 -2.14 -10.87 8.20
CA GLU A 41 -2.06 -12.15 7.51
C GLU A 41 -2.70 -12.12 6.13
N HIS A 42 -3.83 -11.43 5.98
CA HIS A 42 -4.46 -11.24 4.68
C HIS A 42 -3.52 -10.55 3.69
N VAL A 43 -2.93 -9.41 4.10
CA VAL A 43 -2.02 -8.62 3.25
C VAL A 43 -0.72 -9.36 3.00
N PHE A 44 -0.17 -10.06 4.01
CA PHE A 44 1.01 -10.89 3.86
C PHE A 44 0.80 -11.99 2.81
N ASN A 45 -0.28 -12.74 2.93
CA ASN A 45 -0.62 -13.83 2.01
C ASN A 45 -0.93 -13.30 0.60
N ALA A 46 -1.62 -12.18 0.48
CA ALA A 46 -1.84 -11.50 -0.80
C ALA A 46 -0.52 -11.10 -1.44
N SER A 47 0.38 -10.49 -0.67
CA SER A 47 1.71 -10.09 -1.12
C SER A 47 2.52 -11.27 -1.62
N GLN A 48 2.51 -12.39 -0.91
CA GLN A 48 3.24 -13.59 -1.30
C GLN A 48 2.70 -14.20 -2.60
N ARG A 49 1.36 -14.21 -2.78
CA ARG A 49 0.76 -14.66 -4.04
C ARG A 49 1.14 -13.75 -5.22
N ILE A 50 1.10 -12.42 -5.03
CA ILE A 50 1.46 -11.47 -6.07
C ILE A 50 2.95 -11.56 -6.39
N TYR A 51 3.82 -11.61 -5.39
CA TYR A 51 5.26 -11.84 -5.56
C TYR A 51 5.54 -13.06 -6.45
N THR A 52 4.92 -14.20 -6.13
CA THR A 52 5.09 -15.43 -6.90
C THR A 52 4.57 -15.27 -8.34
N ARG A 53 3.38 -14.69 -8.53
CA ARG A 53 2.77 -14.50 -9.86
C ARG A 53 3.54 -13.54 -10.76
N THR A 54 4.23 -12.58 -10.18
CA THR A 54 5.01 -11.55 -10.90
C THR A 54 6.49 -11.91 -11.02
N GLY A 55 6.90 -13.11 -10.55
CA GLY A 55 8.31 -13.52 -10.56
C GLY A 55 9.20 -12.58 -9.74
N GLY A 56 8.66 -11.98 -8.65
CA GLY A 56 9.38 -11.07 -7.77
C GLY A 56 9.40 -9.60 -8.23
N THR A 57 8.74 -9.26 -9.33
CA THR A 57 8.64 -7.84 -9.78
C THR A 57 7.88 -6.99 -8.76
N PHE A 58 6.83 -7.53 -8.13
CA PHE A 58 6.25 -6.96 -6.93
C PHE A 58 6.90 -7.59 -5.69
N ASP A 59 7.53 -6.80 -4.85
CA ASP A 59 8.14 -7.27 -3.60
C ASP A 59 7.94 -6.26 -2.46
N PRO A 60 7.17 -6.60 -1.41
CA PRO A 60 6.94 -5.71 -0.27
C PRO A 60 8.18 -5.57 0.64
N THR A 61 9.27 -6.23 0.34
CA THR A 61 10.52 -6.14 1.11
C THR A 61 11.53 -5.13 0.53
N VAL A 62 11.17 -4.39 -0.53
CA VAL A 62 12.07 -3.41 -1.20
C VAL A 62 12.38 -2.16 -0.38
N SER A 63 11.85 -2.01 0.83
CA SER A 63 12.05 -0.80 1.67
C SER A 63 13.49 -0.37 1.84
N PRO A 64 14.50 -1.23 1.98
CA PRO A 64 15.90 -0.80 2.04
C PRO A 64 16.34 -0.02 0.80
N LEU A 65 15.93 -0.45 -0.39
CA LEU A 65 16.20 0.24 -1.65
C LEU A 65 15.42 1.57 -1.73
N VAL A 66 14.11 1.54 -1.42
CA VAL A 66 13.26 2.74 -1.42
C VAL A 66 13.83 3.82 -0.49
N ASN A 67 14.32 3.44 0.69
CA ASN A 67 14.98 4.34 1.63
C ASN A 67 16.32 4.88 1.09
N ALA A 68 17.15 4.03 0.50
CA ALA A 68 18.44 4.42 -0.06
C ALA A 68 18.27 5.44 -1.20
N TRP A 69 17.29 5.24 -2.07
CA TRP A 69 16.94 6.19 -3.14
C TRP A 69 16.21 7.45 -2.62
N GLY A 70 15.89 7.52 -1.33
CA GLY A 70 15.30 8.69 -0.66
C GLY A 70 13.81 8.88 -0.91
N PHE A 71 13.09 7.82 -1.28
CA PHE A 71 11.63 7.79 -1.42
C PHE A 71 10.92 7.20 -0.19
N GLY A 72 11.67 6.70 0.79
CA GLY A 72 11.15 6.17 2.03
C GLY A 72 11.21 7.15 3.19
N PHE A 73 11.39 6.62 4.41
CA PHE A 73 11.41 7.39 5.65
C PHE A 73 12.69 8.22 5.86
N LYS A 74 13.76 7.94 5.12
CA LYS A 74 15.05 8.63 5.24
C LYS A 74 15.36 9.40 3.97
N LYS A 75 15.95 10.59 4.13
CA LYS A 75 16.57 11.29 2.99
C LYS A 75 17.79 10.48 2.57
N GLY A 76 17.69 9.76 1.46
CA GLY A 76 18.79 8.97 0.90
C GLY A 76 19.75 9.81 0.07
N VAL A 77 20.99 9.37 0.03
CA VAL A 77 21.95 9.72 -1.02
C VAL A 77 21.87 8.59 -2.04
N ILE A 78 21.91 8.92 -3.34
CA ILE A 78 21.80 7.92 -4.40
C ILE A 78 22.85 6.83 -4.17
N PRO A 79 22.42 5.57 -4.03
CA PRO A 79 23.34 4.49 -3.76
C PRO A 79 24.15 4.17 -5.02
N ASP A 80 25.43 3.81 -4.85
CA ASP A 80 26.24 3.22 -5.90
C ASP A 80 25.86 1.75 -6.15
N SER A 81 26.44 1.14 -7.18
CA SER A 81 26.13 -0.25 -7.55
C SER A 81 26.46 -1.25 -6.43
N VAL A 82 27.52 -1.04 -5.69
CA VAL A 82 27.94 -1.92 -4.58
C VAL A 82 26.95 -1.84 -3.43
N GLN A 83 26.48 -0.63 -3.13
CA GLN A 83 25.43 -0.43 -2.12
C GLN A 83 24.11 -1.06 -2.54
N VAL A 84 23.71 -0.90 -3.83
CA VAL A 84 22.51 -1.55 -4.37
C VAL A 84 22.58 -3.07 -4.23
N ASP A 85 23.71 -3.68 -4.64
CA ASP A 85 23.91 -5.13 -4.54
C ASP A 85 23.87 -5.62 -3.07
N SER A 86 24.38 -4.82 -2.15
CA SER A 86 24.31 -5.13 -0.71
C SER A 86 22.86 -5.08 -0.19
N LEU A 87 22.09 -4.06 -0.60
CA LEU A 87 20.69 -3.90 -0.19
C LEU A 87 19.79 -4.98 -0.79
N LEU A 88 20.05 -5.39 -2.04
CA LEU A 88 19.30 -6.47 -2.69
C LEU A 88 19.39 -7.80 -1.92
N ARG A 89 20.46 -8.04 -1.17
CA ARG A 89 20.55 -9.22 -0.30
C ARG A 89 19.50 -9.23 0.82
N GLN A 90 19.01 -8.04 1.22
CA GLN A 90 17.96 -7.86 2.25
C GLN A 90 16.55 -7.82 1.64
N VAL A 91 16.41 -8.05 0.35
CA VAL A 91 15.13 -8.07 -0.36
C VAL A 91 14.78 -9.50 -0.76
N GLY A 92 13.51 -9.83 -0.71
CA GLY A 92 12.97 -11.12 -1.14
C GLY A 92 11.85 -11.63 -0.23
N MET A 93 10.61 -11.53 -0.69
CA MET A 93 9.43 -12.05 0.01
C MET A 93 9.51 -13.58 0.23
N ASN A 94 10.22 -14.29 -0.63
CA ASN A 94 10.49 -15.73 -0.50
C ASN A 94 11.39 -16.10 0.70
N LYS A 95 12.00 -15.12 1.36
CA LYS A 95 12.81 -15.28 2.58
C LYS A 95 11.97 -15.15 3.85
N LEU A 96 10.67 -14.99 3.71
CA LEU A 96 9.72 -14.83 4.79
C LEU A 96 8.70 -15.97 4.79
N ALA A 97 8.31 -16.43 5.96
CA ALA A 97 7.20 -17.34 6.17
C ALA A 97 6.26 -16.80 7.25
N LEU A 98 4.98 -17.14 7.15
CA LEU A 98 3.99 -16.87 8.19
C LEU A 98 3.56 -18.21 8.78
N GLU A 99 3.88 -18.45 10.04
CA GLU A 99 3.57 -19.68 10.75
C GLU A 99 3.09 -19.38 12.17
N ASN A 100 2.03 -20.03 12.58
CA ASN A 100 1.47 -19.90 13.94
C ASN A 100 1.30 -18.43 14.36
N HIS A 101 0.73 -17.60 13.50
CA HIS A 101 0.52 -16.16 13.70
C HIS A 101 1.82 -15.36 13.93
N ARG A 102 2.95 -15.82 13.35
CA ARG A 102 4.23 -15.12 13.44
C ARG A 102 4.96 -15.10 12.12
N VAL A 103 5.64 -13.99 11.85
CA VAL A 103 6.51 -13.88 10.68
C VAL A 103 7.89 -14.43 11.04
N LEU A 104 8.30 -15.45 10.32
CA LEU A 104 9.64 -15.99 10.36
C LEU A 104 10.47 -15.36 9.24
N LYS A 105 11.65 -14.87 9.57
CA LYS A 105 12.60 -14.25 8.64
C LYS A 105 13.87 -15.09 8.57
N SER A 106 14.35 -15.41 7.37
CA SER A 106 15.66 -16.03 7.19
C SER A 106 16.83 -15.08 7.46
N ASP A 107 16.57 -13.76 7.42
CA ASP A 107 17.51 -12.70 7.76
C ASP A 107 16.75 -11.59 8.51
N THR A 108 17.25 -11.20 9.68
CA THR A 108 16.65 -10.18 10.54
C THR A 108 16.66 -8.76 9.94
N CYS A 109 17.51 -8.53 8.92
CA CYS A 109 17.57 -7.26 8.19
C CYS A 109 16.39 -7.04 7.23
N ILE A 110 15.63 -8.10 6.92
CA ILE A 110 14.48 -7.98 6.01
C ILE A 110 13.35 -7.20 6.69
N THR A 111 12.82 -6.21 5.99
CA THR A 111 11.70 -5.39 6.45
C THR A 111 10.54 -5.43 5.46
N LEU A 112 9.32 -5.44 5.98
CA LEU A 112 8.08 -5.41 5.21
C LEU A 112 7.55 -3.98 5.06
N ASN A 113 6.99 -3.67 3.91
CA ASN A 113 6.21 -2.47 3.65
C ASN A 113 4.99 -2.81 2.78
N PHE A 114 3.81 -2.69 3.35
CA PHE A 114 2.57 -3.00 2.66
C PHE A 114 1.88 -1.78 2.03
N SER A 115 2.57 -0.64 1.92
CA SER A 115 1.97 0.62 1.41
C SER A 115 1.35 0.49 0.01
N ALA A 116 1.85 -0.43 -0.81
CA ALA A 116 1.30 -0.68 -2.14
C ALA A 116 -0.04 -1.45 -2.14
N ILE A 117 -0.40 -2.11 -1.03
CA ILE A 117 -1.63 -2.92 -0.94
C ILE A 117 -2.56 -2.39 0.15
N ALA A 118 -2.02 -1.90 1.27
CA ALA A 118 -2.78 -1.64 2.49
C ALA A 118 -3.92 -0.64 2.28
N LYS A 119 -3.75 0.42 1.49
CA LYS A 119 -4.81 1.41 1.27
C LYS A 119 -6.02 0.82 0.52
N GLY A 120 -5.77 0.06 -0.54
CA GLY A 120 -6.84 -0.65 -1.26
C GLY A 120 -7.58 -1.62 -0.34
N TYR A 121 -6.84 -2.38 0.47
CA TYR A 121 -7.45 -3.29 1.44
C TYR A 121 -8.21 -2.55 2.56
N ALA A 122 -7.77 -1.35 2.95
CA ALA A 122 -8.55 -0.52 3.88
C ALA A 122 -9.92 -0.13 3.29
N CYS A 123 -10.00 0.14 1.99
CA CYS A 123 -11.27 0.37 1.31
C CYS A 123 -12.18 -0.87 1.39
N ASP A 124 -11.62 -2.07 1.19
CA ASP A 124 -12.37 -3.33 1.31
C ASP A 124 -12.89 -3.54 2.75
N VAL A 125 -12.04 -3.28 3.75
CA VAL A 125 -12.41 -3.42 5.18
C VAL A 125 -13.54 -2.47 5.59
N ILE A 126 -13.52 -1.24 5.09
CA ILE A 126 -14.59 -0.28 5.35
C ILE A 126 -15.84 -0.63 4.51
N GLY A 127 -15.67 -1.05 3.27
CA GLY A 127 -16.76 -1.55 2.44
C GLY A 127 -17.49 -2.73 3.08
N GLN A 128 -16.76 -3.67 3.64
CA GLN A 128 -17.32 -4.79 4.38
C GLN A 128 -18.10 -4.33 5.63
N LEU A 129 -17.55 -3.34 6.37
CA LEU A 129 -18.27 -2.76 7.51
C LEU A 129 -19.61 -2.13 7.10
N LEU A 130 -19.64 -1.41 5.96
CA LEU A 130 -20.87 -0.81 5.44
C LEU A 130 -21.88 -1.90 5.01
N PHE A 131 -21.41 -2.91 4.31
CA PHE A 131 -22.21 -4.04 3.89
C PHE A 131 -22.83 -4.79 5.07
N ASP A 132 -22.07 -5.07 6.13
CA ASP A 132 -22.52 -5.71 7.36
C ASP A 132 -23.60 -4.89 8.09
N LYS A 133 -23.69 -3.58 7.80
CA LYS A 133 -24.73 -2.66 8.30
C LYS A 133 -25.96 -2.58 7.38
N GLY A 134 -26.02 -3.38 6.33
CA GLY A 134 -27.11 -3.38 5.37
C GLY A 134 -27.07 -2.22 4.37
N ILE A 135 -25.91 -1.59 4.19
CA ILE A 135 -25.70 -0.58 3.16
C ILE A 135 -25.14 -1.29 1.93
N ASP A 136 -25.94 -1.39 0.87
CA ASP A 136 -25.56 -2.10 -0.35
C ASP A 136 -24.96 -1.17 -1.42
N ASP A 137 -25.31 0.10 -1.39
CA ASP A 137 -24.91 1.10 -2.36
C ASP A 137 -23.91 2.08 -1.72
N PHE A 138 -22.63 1.94 -2.01
CA PHE A 138 -21.60 2.82 -1.45
C PHE A 138 -20.36 2.93 -2.34
N MET A 139 -19.61 3.99 -2.11
CA MET A 139 -18.24 4.16 -2.59
C MET A 139 -17.36 4.60 -1.42
N VAL A 140 -16.27 3.89 -1.21
CA VAL A 140 -15.23 4.20 -0.22
C VAL A 140 -13.99 4.64 -0.97
N GLU A 141 -13.43 5.79 -0.58
CA GLU A 141 -12.15 6.29 -1.09
C GLU A 141 -11.20 6.54 0.07
N ILE A 142 -9.97 6.00 -0.03
CA ILE A 142 -8.90 6.20 0.95
C ILE A 142 -7.60 6.48 0.20
N GLY A 143 -7.16 7.74 0.22
CA GLY A 143 -5.88 8.16 -0.37
C GLY A 143 -5.76 7.90 -1.87
N GLY A 144 -6.88 7.95 -2.60
CA GLY A 144 -6.98 7.74 -4.04
C GLY A 144 -7.29 6.31 -4.47
N GLU A 145 -7.22 5.33 -3.59
CA GLU A 145 -7.75 4.00 -3.82
C GLU A 145 -9.26 3.98 -3.53
N VAL A 146 -10.02 3.32 -4.39
CA VAL A 146 -11.48 3.29 -4.35
C VAL A 146 -12.00 1.86 -4.35
N PHE A 147 -13.03 1.61 -3.54
CA PHE A 147 -13.91 0.46 -3.67
C PHE A 147 -15.35 0.94 -3.79
N ALA A 148 -16.03 0.50 -4.85
CA ALA A 148 -17.42 0.85 -5.09
C ALA A 148 -18.28 -0.40 -5.15
N ARG A 149 -19.48 -0.33 -4.57
CA ARG A 149 -20.50 -1.38 -4.60
C ARG A 149 -21.84 -0.79 -4.98
N GLY A 150 -22.65 -1.60 -5.72
CA GLY A 150 -24.00 -1.23 -6.09
C GLY A 150 -24.07 0.00 -6.99
N LYS A 151 -25.01 0.91 -6.76
CA LYS A 151 -25.32 2.05 -7.62
C LYS A 151 -25.15 3.38 -6.89
N ASN A 152 -24.88 4.41 -7.66
CA ASN A 152 -24.88 5.77 -7.15
C ASN A 152 -26.35 6.27 -6.88
N PRO A 153 -26.54 7.44 -6.25
CA PRO A 153 -27.88 7.97 -5.96
C PRO A 153 -28.79 8.19 -7.19
N GLU A 154 -28.21 8.21 -8.40
CA GLU A 154 -28.95 8.31 -9.66
C GLU A 154 -29.36 6.94 -10.23
N GLY A 155 -29.06 5.84 -9.53
CA GLY A 155 -29.32 4.47 -9.98
C GLY A 155 -28.37 3.96 -11.07
N LYS A 156 -27.19 4.63 -11.25
CA LYS A 156 -26.17 4.31 -12.25
C LYS A 156 -24.91 3.76 -11.59
N MET A 157 -23.97 3.27 -12.40
CA MET A 157 -22.62 2.92 -11.94
C MET A 157 -21.94 4.14 -11.30
N TRP A 158 -21.07 3.91 -10.33
CA TRP A 158 -20.23 4.93 -9.74
C TRP A 158 -19.24 5.46 -10.79
N ARG A 159 -18.94 6.76 -10.71
CA ARG A 159 -18.04 7.43 -11.65
C ARG A 159 -16.83 7.95 -10.89
N VAL A 160 -15.64 7.46 -11.24
CA VAL A 160 -14.37 7.87 -10.64
C VAL A 160 -13.55 8.59 -11.69
N GLY A 161 -13.15 9.83 -11.39
CA GLY A 161 -12.28 10.62 -12.25
C GLY A 161 -10.81 10.24 -12.07
N VAL A 162 -10.12 9.97 -13.16
CA VAL A 162 -8.66 9.80 -13.19
C VAL A 162 -8.04 11.11 -13.64
N ASN A 163 -7.19 11.70 -12.80
CA ASN A 163 -6.55 12.97 -13.09
C ASN A 163 -5.43 12.80 -14.14
N ARG A 164 -5.32 13.80 -15.04
CA ARG A 164 -4.18 13.92 -15.93
C ARG A 164 -2.90 14.11 -15.12
N PRO A 165 -1.82 13.36 -15.37
CA PRO A 165 -0.54 13.59 -14.73
C PRO A 165 0.05 14.94 -15.22
N THR A 166 -0.19 16.01 -14.47
CA THR A 166 0.39 17.33 -14.75
C THR A 166 1.61 17.56 -13.87
N ILE A 167 2.65 18.17 -14.46
CA ILE A 167 3.92 18.48 -13.77
C ILE A 167 3.83 19.82 -13.02
N ALA A 168 2.82 20.63 -13.28
CA ALA A 168 2.65 21.95 -12.65
C ALA A 168 2.11 21.82 -11.23
N ASP A 169 2.89 22.26 -10.25
CA ASP A 169 2.45 22.41 -8.87
C ASP A 169 1.33 23.44 -8.80
N GLY A 170 0.17 23.04 -8.32
CA GLY A 170 -0.94 23.93 -7.98
C GLY A 170 -2.13 23.98 -8.95
N GLU A 171 -2.09 23.36 -10.10
CA GLU A 171 -3.30 23.18 -10.91
C GLU A 171 -4.10 21.97 -10.40
N ALA A 172 -5.36 22.19 -10.03
CA ALA A 172 -6.31 21.11 -9.82
C ALA A 172 -6.34 20.27 -11.12
N GLY A 173 -5.87 19.01 -11.01
CA GLY A 173 -5.67 18.16 -12.18
C GLY A 173 -6.95 18.10 -13.01
N THR A 174 -6.84 18.40 -14.29
CA THR A 174 -7.91 18.16 -15.25
C THR A 174 -8.20 16.66 -15.26
N ILE A 175 -9.46 16.27 -15.20
CA ILE A 175 -9.86 14.87 -15.34
C ILE A 175 -9.47 14.44 -16.76
N GLU A 176 -8.63 13.40 -16.85
CA GLU A 176 -8.24 12.78 -18.11
C GLU A 176 -9.31 11.81 -18.59
N GLU A 177 -9.80 10.99 -17.65
CA GLU A 177 -10.77 9.94 -17.97
C GLU A 177 -11.74 9.75 -16.80
N ILE A 178 -12.95 9.26 -17.11
CA ILE A 178 -13.95 8.86 -16.14
C ILE A 178 -14.17 7.36 -16.27
N VAL A 179 -13.78 6.63 -15.22
CA VAL A 179 -14.01 5.19 -15.12
C VAL A 179 -15.35 4.95 -14.42
N GLN A 180 -16.18 4.11 -15.03
CA GLN A 180 -17.44 3.66 -14.42
C GLN A 180 -17.22 2.29 -13.75
N ILE A 181 -17.51 2.19 -12.46
CA ILE A 181 -17.30 0.98 -11.67
C ILE A 181 -18.52 0.65 -10.82
N THR A 182 -18.74 -0.64 -10.60
CA THR A 182 -19.62 -1.20 -9.57
C THR A 182 -19.07 -2.56 -9.15
N ASP A 183 -19.19 -2.90 -7.90
CA ASP A 183 -18.68 -4.14 -7.29
C ASP A 183 -17.19 -4.39 -7.63
N ALA A 184 -16.40 -3.30 -7.63
CA ALA A 184 -15.01 -3.31 -8.05
C ALA A 184 -14.16 -2.27 -7.30
N GLY A 185 -12.86 -2.55 -7.24
CA GLY A 185 -11.85 -1.59 -6.76
C GLY A 185 -11.14 -0.89 -7.92
N LEU A 186 -10.70 0.34 -7.68
CA LEU A 186 -9.81 1.09 -8.54
C LEU A 186 -8.63 1.59 -7.73
N ALA A 187 -7.42 1.28 -8.18
CA ALA A 187 -6.19 1.82 -7.62
C ALA A 187 -5.36 2.47 -8.73
N THR A 188 -4.71 3.58 -8.40
CA THR A 188 -3.86 4.30 -9.35
C THR A 188 -2.44 4.45 -8.80
N SER A 189 -1.45 4.16 -9.64
CA SER A 189 -0.04 4.42 -9.35
C SER A 189 0.49 5.48 -10.31
N GLY A 190 1.30 6.41 -9.80
CA GLY A 190 1.85 7.47 -10.62
C GLY A 190 3.21 7.96 -10.12
N ASN A 191 4.07 8.33 -11.08
CA ASN A 191 5.42 8.80 -10.85
C ASN A 191 5.60 10.30 -11.08
N TYR A 192 4.51 11.06 -11.23
CA TYR A 192 4.57 12.47 -11.64
C TYR A 192 4.68 13.45 -10.46
N ARG A 193 4.19 13.08 -9.28
CA ARG A 193 4.24 13.93 -8.06
C ARG A 193 5.44 13.62 -7.17
N ASN A 194 5.81 12.35 -7.04
CA ASN A 194 6.90 11.92 -6.16
C ASN A 194 8.11 11.49 -7.00
N TYR A 195 8.99 12.45 -7.27
CA TYR A 195 10.23 12.26 -8.03
C TYR A 195 11.38 13.08 -7.44
N ARG A 196 12.60 12.74 -7.82
CA ARG A 196 13.83 13.49 -7.50
C ARG A 196 14.55 13.85 -8.78
N MET A 197 15.15 15.03 -8.81
CA MET A 197 16.08 15.41 -9.88
C MET A 197 17.51 15.07 -9.46
N VAL A 198 18.19 14.31 -10.29
CA VAL A 198 19.55 13.85 -10.07
C VAL A 198 20.33 14.00 -11.36
N ASP A 199 21.36 14.82 -11.37
CA ASP A 199 22.17 15.12 -12.55
C ASP A 199 21.32 15.45 -13.79
N GLY A 200 20.28 16.26 -13.60
CA GLY A 200 19.34 16.65 -14.64
C GLY A 200 18.36 15.55 -15.09
N LYS A 201 18.41 14.36 -14.50
CA LYS A 201 17.47 13.25 -14.77
C LYS A 201 16.41 13.15 -13.69
N ARG A 202 15.20 12.88 -14.12
CA ARG A 202 14.08 12.60 -13.23
C ARG A 202 14.09 11.13 -12.81
N ILE A 203 14.14 10.89 -11.50
CA ILE A 203 14.04 9.57 -10.89
C ILE A 203 12.75 9.53 -10.08
N ALA A 204 11.91 8.53 -10.33
CA ALA A 204 10.65 8.30 -9.63
C ALA A 204 10.73 7.02 -8.79
N HIS A 205 9.75 6.85 -7.90
CA HIS A 205 9.69 5.71 -6.98
C HIS A 205 8.91 4.51 -7.55
N THR A 206 8.34 4.66 -8.74
CA THR A 206 7.61 3.63 -9.50
C THR A 206 8.21 3.48 -10.88
#